data_fb866dbd61c089ea0216460fd91dc535
#
_entry.id   fb866dbd61c089ea0216460fd91dc535
#
_cell.length_a   1.000
_cell.length_b   1.000
_cell.length_c   1.000
_cell.angle_alpha   90.00
_cell.angle_beta   90.00
_cell.angle_gamma   90.00
#
_symmetry.space_group_name_H-M   'P 1'
#
loop_
_entity.id
_entity.type
_entity.pdbx_description
1 polymer ?
#
loop_
_entity_poly.entity_id
_entity_poly.type
_entity_poly.pdbx_seq_one_letter_code
_entity_poly.pdbx_strand_id
1 'polypeptide(L)'
;PYQPPEADVYIIHYLLLRGWKQALPQMGFSAVIFDEIQELRHGGTEKYSAASLLAEGCERVIGLSGTPIYNKGSEIWNVVNILDFHCLGDWESFTRAWCDGYGNHLVRDPALLGDHLRREGLILRRTKQEVLTELPPKRRLVQEIDADDRVYRELMRPVIELLGSLRALHPEAKERAMLE
;
A
#
# COMPACT_ATOMS: atom_id res chain seq x y z
N PRO A 1 -25.60 4.49 18.68
CA PRO A 1 -24.35 4.86 18.02
C PRO A 1 -24.04 6.31 18.36
N TYR A 2 -22.77 6.57 18.75
CA TYR A 2 -22.28 7.91 18.99
C TYR A 2 -22.38 8.72 17.70
N GLN A 3 -23.08 9.83 17.72
CA GLN A 3 -23.09 10.77 16.61
C GLN A 3 -21.98 11.79 16.86
N PRO A 4 -21.00 11.96 15.98
CA PRO A 4 -19.99 13.00 16.16
C PRO A 4 -20.63 14.38 16.11
N PRO A 5 -20.07 15.38 16.80
CA PRO A 5 -20.56 16.76 16.72
C PRO A 5 -20.46 17.26 15.27
N GLU A 6 -21.35 18.19 14.93
CA GLU A 6 -21.31 18.84 13.61
C GLU A 6 -20.01 19.63 13.43
N ALA A 7 -19.36 19.43 12.30
CA ALA A 7 -18.09 20.05 11.94
C ALA A 7 -17.93 20.09 10.41
N ASP A 8 -17.13 21.04 9.91
CA ASP A 8 -16.81 21.16 8.48
C ASP A 8 -15.82 20.08 8.02
N VAL A 9 -14.96 19.60 8.94
CA VAL A 9 -13.92 18.60 8.66
C VAL A 9 -13.89 17.55 9.76
N TYR A 10 -13.83 16.28 9.34
CA TYR A 10 -13.70 15.14 10.24
C TYR A 10 -12.39 14.41 9.93
N ILE A 11 -11.59 14.15 10.95
CA ILE A 11 -10.38 13.36 10.84
C ILE A 11 -10.64 12.01 11.51
N ILE A 12 -10.56 10.92 10.73
CA ILE A 12 -10.94 9.59 11.17
C ILE A 12 -9.80 8.61 10.85
N HIS A 13 -9.40 7.84 11.84
CA HIS A 13 -8.39 6.80 11.65
C HIS A 13 -8.98 5.58 10.92
N TYR A 14 -8.22 4.97 10.01
CA TYR A 14 -8.65 3.81 9.21
C TYR A 14 -9.23 2.64 10.01
N LEU A 15 -8.70 2.37 11.20
CA LEU A 15 -9.22 1.29 12.05
C LEU A 15 -10.67 1.50 12.50
N LEU A 16 -11.14 2.74 12.49
CA LEU A 16 -12.51 3.08 12.90
C LEU A 16 -13.50 2.93 11.74
N LEU A 17 -13.07 2.94 10.49
CA LEU A 17 -13.95 2.91 9.32
C LEU A 17 -14.92 1.73 9.34
N ARG A 18 -14.46 0.53 9.73
CA ARG A 18 -15.33 -0.66 9.80
C ARG A 18 -16.53 -0.48 10.72
N GLY A 19 -16.34 0.20 11.87
CA GLY A 19 -17.40 0.45 12.83
C GLY A 19 -18.38 1.55 12.39
N TRP A 20 -17.96 2.39 11.45
CA TRP A 20 -18.72 3.52 10.93
C TRP A 20 -19.19 3.32 9.49
N LYS A 21 -19.03 2.12 8.94
CA LYS A 21 -19.35 1.76 7.55
C LYS A 21 -20.70 2.23 7.07
N GLN A 22 -21.73 2.14 7.93
CA GLN A 22 -23.09 2.55 7.60
C GLN A 22 -23.38 4.01 7.92
N ALA A 23 -22.70 4.59 8.90
CA ALA A 23 -22.99 5.92 9.39
C ALA A 23 -22.31 7.02 8.56
N LEU A 24 -21.03 6.81 8.18
CA LEU A 24 -20.25 7.82 7.44
C LEU A 24 -20.88 8.22 6.10
N PRO A 25 -21.34 7.29 5.24
CA PRO A 25 -21.99 7.69 3.97
C PRO A 25 -23.26 8.51 4.17
N GLN A 26 -23.95 8.33 5.29
CA GLN A 26 -25.19 9.06 5.60
C GLN A 26 -24.95 10.49 6.08
N MET A 27 -23.70 10.84 6.42
CA MET A 27 -23.35 12.21 6.85
C MET A 27 -23.25 13.20 5.68
N GLY A 28 -23.27 12.74 4.42
CA GLY A 28 -23.35 13.60 3.24
C GLY A 28 -22.07 14.40 2.96
N PHE A 29 -20.91 13.75 3.08
CA PHE A 29 -19.63 14.39 2.74
C PHE A 29 -19.55 14.72 1.25
N SER A 30 -19.14 15.94 0.91
CA SER A 30 -18.88 16.35 -0.47
C SER A 30 -17.51 15.85 -0.98
N ALA A 31 -16.56 15.65 -0.08
CA ALA A 31 -15.22 15.19 -0.42
C ALA A 31 -14.64 14.28 0.65
N VAL A 32 -13.80 13.34 0.21
CA VAL A 32 -12.98 12.50 1.09
C VAL A 32 -11.52 12.52 0.63
N ILE A 33 -10.61 12.63 1.60
CA ILE A 33 -9.17 12.53 1.38
C ILE A 33 -8.66 11.33 2.16
N PHE A 34 -8.10 10.35 1.45
CA PHE A 34 -7.46 9.20 2.03
C PHE A 34 -5.95 9.44 2.12
N ASP A 35 -5.46 9.82 3.30
CA ASP A 35 -4.02 9.92 3.53
C ASP A 35 -3.42 8.52 3.70
N GLU A 36 -2.22 8.27 3.14
CA GLU A 36 -1.60 6.94 3.06
C GLU A 36 -2.58 5.90 2.48
N ILE A 37 -3.18 6.22 1.31
CA ILE A 37 -4.24 5.40 0.71
C ILE A 37 -3.84 3.94 0.46
N GLN A 38 -2.54 3.62 0.40
CA GLN A 38 -2.06 2.25 0.31
C GLN A 38 -2.50 1.37 1.49
N GLU A 39 -2.97 1.96 2.58
CA GLU A 39 -3.64 1.23 3.66
C GLU A 39 -4.91 0.49 3.19
N LEU A 40 -5.47 0.91 2.07
CA LEU A 40 -6.66 0.33 1.43
C LEU A 40 -6.32 -0.63 0.27
N ARG A 41 -5.05 -0.99 0.07
CA ARG A 41 -4.60 -1.85 -1.03
C ARG A 41 -5.18 -3.26 -1.04
N HIS A 42 -5.65 -3.76 0.10
CA HIS A 42 -6.22 -5.09 0.23
C HIS A 42 -7.74 -5.06 0.07
N GLY A 43 -8.21 -5.40 -1.13
CA GLY A 43 -9.62 -5.65 -1.40
C GLY A 43 -10.19 -6.77 -0.53
N GLY A 44 -11.50 -6.79 -0.33
CA GLY A 44 -12.18 -7.82 0.46
C GLY A 44 -12.09 -7.62 1.98
N THR A 45 -11.38 -6.61 2.47
CA THR A 45 -11.37 -6.25 3.90
C THR A 45 -12.55 -5.34 4.26
N GLU A 46 -13.03 -5.42 5.50
CA GLU A 46 -14.08 -4.52 5.99
C GLU A 46 -13.66 -3.03 5.92
N LYS A 47 -12.36 -2.76 6.14
CA LYS A 47 -11.79 -1.42 5.99
C LYS A 47 -11.92 -0.92 4.55
N TYR A 48 -11.56 -1.75 3.56
CA TYR A 48 -11.69 -1.44 2.15
C TYR A 48 -13.16 -1.18 1.77
N SER A 49 -14.05 -2.09 2.14
CA SER A 49 -15.49 -1.98 1.85
C SER A 49 -16.11 -0.71 2.46
N ALA A 50 -15.70 -0.34 3.67
CA ALA A 50 -16.17 0.90 4.31
C ALA A 50 -15.64 2.16 3.59
N ALA A 51 -14.40 2.14 3.14
CA ALA A 51 -13.81 3.24 2.36
C ALA A 51 -14.48 3.39 0.99
N SER A 52 -14.75 2.28 0.28
CA SER A 52 -15.47 2.31 -1.00
C SER A 52 -16.87 2.91 -0.86
N LEU A 53 -17.66 2.46 0.13
CA LEU A 53 -18.99 3.01 0.39
C LEU A 53 -18.97 4.51 0.72
N LEU A 54 -17.95 4.95 1.45
CA LEU A 54 -17.78 6.38 1.74
C LEU A 54 -17.43 7.15 0.47
N ALA A 55 -16.52 6.63 -0.34
CA ALA A 55 -16.09 7.25 -1.59
C ALA A 55 -17.24 7.39 -2.61
N GLU A 56 -18.07 6.35 -2.75
CA GLU A 56 -19.25 6.36 -3.64
C GLU A 56 -20.23 7.51 -3.35
N GLY A 57 -20.32 7.95 -2.08
CA GLY A 57 -21.19 9.06 -1.68
C GLY A 57 -20.57 10.44 -1.85
N CYS A 58 -19.29 10.56 -2.22
CA CYS A 58 -18.57 11.82 -2.31
C CYS A 58 -18.42 12.29 -3.76
N GLU A 59 -18.58 13.59 -4.00
CA GLU A 59 -18.32 14.20 -5.31
C GLU A 59 -16.83 14.20 -5.67
N ARG A 60 -15.96 14.24 -4.67
CA ARG A 60 -14.52 14.30 -4.82
C ARG A 60 -13.83 13.29 -3.93
N VAL A 61 -13.00 12.46 -4.52
CA VAL A 61 -12.22 11.45 -3.82
C VAL A 61 -10.74 11.66 -4.14
N ILE A 62 -9.92 11.85 -3.11
CA ILE A 62 -8.49 12.11 -3.26
C ILE A 62 -7.72 11.09 -2.45
N GLY A 63 -6.70 10.49 -3.04
CA GLY A 63 -5.76 9.62 -2.36
C GLY A 63 -4.36 10.24 -2.31
N LEU A 64 -3.76 10.26 -1.13
CA LEU A 64 -2.39 10.70 -0.91
C LEU A 64 -1.52 9.49 -0.57
N SER A 65 -0.35 9.38 -1.19
CA SER A 65 0.61 8.32 -0.89
C SER A 65 2.02 8.69 -1.31
N GLY A 66 3.01 8.37 -0.49
CA GLY A 66 4.42 8.42 -0.86
C GLY A 66 4.83 7.24 -1.75
N THR A 67 4.15 6.10 -1.63
CA THR A 67 4.42 4.83 -2.33
C THR A 67 3.12 4.12 -2.69
N PRO A 68 2.41 4.55 -3.75
CA PRO A 68 1.08 4.04 -4.07
C PRO A 68 1.07 2.59 -4.56
N ILE A 69 2.21 2.11 -5.05
CA ILE A 69 2.37 0.76 -5.60
C ILE A 69 3.47 0.04 -4.80
N TYR A 70 3.15 -1.11 -4.21
CA TYR A 70 4.14 -1.97 -3.60
C TYR A 70 4.67 -2.98 -4.63
N ASN A 71 4.02 -4.11 -4.83
CA ASN A 71 4.54 -5.15 -5.71
C ASN A 71 3.47 -5.82 -6.59
N LYS A 72 2.19 -5.76 -6.20
CA LYS A 72 1.13 -6.52 -6.88
C LYS A 72 0.18 -5.60 -7.64
N GLY A 73 -0.20 -6.01 -8.85
CA GLY A 73 -1.21 -5.32 -9.64
C GLY A 73 -2.55 -5.17 -8.92
N SER A 74 -2.92 -6.15 -8.08
CA SER A 74 -4.13 -6.05 -7.25
C SER A 74 -4.12 -4.88 -6.28
N GLU A 75 -2.95 -4.50 -5.78
CA GLU A 75 -2.82 -3.40 -4.83
C GLU A 75 -3.13 -2.06 -5.50
N ILE A 76 -2.54 -1.81 -6.68
CA ILE A 76 -2.82 -0.57 -7.41
C ILE A 76 -4.24 -0.54 -7.97
N TRP A 77 -4.74 -1.68 -8.48
CA TRP A 77 -6.11 -1.77 -8.97
C TRP A 77 -7.12 -1.45 -7.87
N ASN A 78 -6.96 -2.02 -6.67
CA ASN A 78 -7.83 -1.74 -5.53
C ASN A 78 -7.79 -0.26 -5.12
N VAL A 79 -6.59 0.33 -5.03
CA VAL A 79 -6.43 1.74 -4.64
C VAL A 79 -7.09 2.66 -5.66
N VAL A 80 -6.81 2.47 -6.94
CA VAL A 80 -7.36 3.32 -8.00
C VAL A 80 -8.86 3.14 -8.12
N ASN A 81 -9.37 1.92 -7.92
CA ASN A 81 -10.81 1.62 -7.99
C ASN A 81 -11.65 2.27 -6.85
N ILE A 82 -11.02 2.67 -5.74
CA ILE A 82 -11.67 3.51 -4.71
C ILE A 82 -11.76 4.96 -5.18
N LEU A 83 -10.71 5.44 -5.86
CA LEU A 83 -10.63 6.84 -6.31
C LEU A 83 -11.54 7.12 -7.49
N ASP A 84 -11.58 6.20 -8.45
CA ASP A 84 -12.40 6.27 -9.64
C ASP A 84 -12.81 4.85 -10.05
N PHE A 85 -14.05 4.51 -9.75
CA PHE A 85 -14.57 3.16 -9.92
C PHE A 85 -14.58 2.76 -11.40
N HIS A 86 -14.00 1.59 -11.69
CA HIS A 86 -13.87 1.02 -13.04
C HIS A 86 -13.00 1.79 -14.05
N CYS A 87 -12.27 2.82 -13.64
CA CYS A 87 -11.38 3.56 -14.57
C CYS A 87 -10.26 2.69 -15.17
N LEU A 88 -9.85 1.62 -14.48
CA LEU A 88 -8.91 0.60 -15.00
C LEU A 88 -9.62 -0.64 -15.55
N GLY A 89 -10.93 -0.59 -15.73
CA GLY A 89 -11.76 -1.72 -16.13
C GLY A 89 -11.97 -2.74 -14.99
N ASP A 90 -12.57 -3.88 -15.34
CA ASP A 90 -12.70 -4.99 -14.41
C ASP A 90 -11.35 -5.68 -14.13
N TRP A 91 -11.31 -6.50 -13.11
CA TRP A 91 -10.11 -7.20 -12.68
C TRP A 91 -9.49 -8.08 -13.77
N GLU A 92 -10.30 -8.78 -14.56
CA GLU A 92 -9.82 -9.66 -15.62
C GLU A 92 -9.18 -8.85 -16.75
N SER A 93 -9.81 -7.78 -17.17
CA SER A 93 -9.29 -6.86 -18.19
C SER A 93 -7.99 -6.22 -17.74
N PHE A 94 -7.94 -5.74 -16.49
CA PHE A 94 -6.74 -5.17 -15.91
C PHE A 94 -5.59 -6.17 -15.88
N THR A 95 -5.81 -7.38 -15.37
CA THR A 95 -4.74 -8.39 -15.27
C THR A 95 -4.23 -8.83 -16.63
N ARG A 96 -5.13 -8.96 -17.61
CA ARG A 96 -4.76 -9.30 -18.99
C ARG A 96 -3.90 -8.21 -19.64
N ALA A 97 -4.23 -6.96 -19.42
CA ALA A 97 -3.52 -5.83 -20.01
C ALA A 97 -2.19 -5.54 -19.35
N TRP A 98 -2.13 -5.60 -18.01
CA TRP A 98 -1.06 -5.01 -17.23
C TRP A 98 -0.23 -6.00 -16.40
N CYS A 99 -0.71 -7.24 -16.17
CA CYS A 99 -0.03 -8.19 -15.30
C CYS A 99 0.59 -9.38 -16.05
N ASP A 100 1.61 -9.99 -15.45
CA ASP A 100 2.20 -11.23 -15.91
C ASP A 100 1.47 -12.44 -15.36
N GLY A 101 0.95 -13.30 -16.26
CA GLY A 101 0.63 -14.70 -16.08
C GLY A 101 -0.19 -15.16 -14.88
N TYR A 102 -0.61 -16.39 -14.95
CA TYR A 102 -1.48 -17.06 -13.99
C TYR A 102 -0.92 -17.04 -12.54
N GLY A 103 -1.68 -16.41 -11.65
CA GLY A 103 -1.44 -16.46 -10.20
C GLY A 103 -0.43 -15.46 -9.65
N ASN A 104 0.43 -14.88 -10.47
CA ASN A 104 1.39 -13.87 -10.08
C ASN A 104 0.92 -12.51 -10.60
N HIS A 105 0.08 -11.83 -9.86
CA HIS A 105 -0.50 -10.54 -10.23
C HIS A 105 0.53 -9.38 -10.18
N LEU A 106 1.75 -9.65 -10.63
CA LEU A 106 2.79 -8.65 -10.78
C LEU A 106 2.53 -7.79 -12.00
N VAL A 107 2.72 -6.50 -11.88
CA VAL A 107 2.61 -5.58 -13.02
C VAL A 107 3.80 -5.83 -13.94
N ARG A 108 3.52 -6.14 -15.22
CA ARG A 108 4.51 -6.47 -16.24
C ARG A 108 5.47 -5.31 -16.48
N ASP A 109 4.94 -4.12 -16.64
CA ASP A 109 5.69 -2.88 -16.84
C ASP A 109 5.12 -1.76 -15.96
N PRO A 110 5.69 -1.58 -14.75
CA PRO A 110 5.24 -0.52 -13.84
C PRO A 110 5.44 0.89 -14.38
N ALA A 111 6.44 1.10 -15.27
CA ALA A 111 6.69 2.42 -15.87
C ALA A 111 5.59 2.76 -16.85
N LEU A 112 5.24 1.83 -17.73
CA LEU A 112 4.17 1.99 -18.72
C LEU A 112 2.81 2.20 -18.04
N LEU A 113 2.49 1.44 -16.99
CA LEU A 113 1.26 1.64 -16.20
C LEU A 113 1.26 3.03 -15.54
N GLY A 114 2.39 3.45 -14.96
CA GLY A 114 2.52 4.77 -14.37
C GLY A 114 2.35 5.91 -15.37
N ASP A 115 2.84 5.74 -16.61
CA ASP A 115 2.65 6.69 -17.70
C ASP A 115 1.19 6.73 -18.17
N HIS A 116 0.53 5.58 -18.22
CA HIS A 116 -0.91 5.50 -18.51
C HIS A 116 -1.71 6.25 -17.46
N LEU A 117 -1.51 5.96 -16.18
CA LEU A 117 -2.21 6.63 -15.08
C LEU A 117 -2.01 8.16 -15.06
N ARG A 118 -0.81 8.63 -15.44
CA ARG A 118 -0.53 10.07 -15.57
C ARG A 118 -1.27 10.70 -16.74
N ARG A 119 -1.29 10.04 -17.91
CA ARG A 119 -1.98 10.54 -19.11
C ARG A 119 -3.49 10.63 -18.91
N GLU A 120 -4.06 9.65 -18.21
CA GLU A 120 -5.49 9.64 -17.86
C GLU A 120 -5.83 10.60 -16.69
N GLY A 121 -4.83 11.30 -16.12
CA GLY A 121 -5.06 12.24 -15.03
C GLY A 121 -5.36 11.58 -13.67
N LEU A 122 -5.18 10.28 -13.56
CA LEU A 122 -5.49 9.50 -12.36
C LEU A 122 -4.41 9.61 -11.27
N ILE A 123 -3.17 9.96 -11.66
CA ILE A 123 -2.04 10.15 -10.74
C ILE A 123 -1.29 11.44 -11.06
N LEU A 124 -1.09 12.25 -10.03
CA LEU A 124 -0.13 13.34 -10.02
C LEU A 124 1.06 12.96 -9.14
N ARG A 125 2.22 12.77 -9.74
CA ARG A 125 3.47 12.47 -9.03
C ARG A 125 4.48 13.58 -9.23
N ARG A 126 5.06 14.04 -8.12
CA ARG A 126 6.20 14.97 -8.11
C ARG A 126 7.31 14.38 -7.26
N THR A 127 8.53 14.39 -7.75
CA THR A 127 9.70 13.95 -6.99
C THR A 127 10.25 15.09 -6.15
N LYS A 128 10.96 14.75 -5.06
CA LYS A 128 11.65 15.77 -4.25
C LYS A 128 12.65 16.58 -5.08
N GLN A 129 13.29 15.96 -6.07
CA GLN A 129 14.25 16.63 -6.95
C GLN A 129 13.60 17.68 -7.84
N GLU A 130 12.34 17.47 -8.24
CA GLU A 130 11.59 18.41 -9.09
C GLU A 130 11.05 19.61 -8.30
N VAL A 131 10.70 19.44 -7.03
CA VAL A 131 9.97 20.47 -6.26
C VAL A 131 10.80 21.12 -5.15
N LEU A 132 11.83 20.44 -4.65
CA LEU A 132 12.66 20.90 -3.53
C LEU A 132 14.09 21.12 -3.98
N THR A 133 14.27 22.12 -4.81
CA THR A 133 15.59 22.45 -5.41
C THR A 133 16.60 22.98 -4.40
N GLU A 134 16.13 23.46 -3.24
CA GLU A 134 16.97 23.92 -2.12
C GLU A 134 17.51 22.79 -1.24
N LEU A 135 17.00 21.55 -1.37
CA LEU A 135 17.50 20.45 -0.55
C LEU A 135 18.87 19.99 -1.05
N PRO A 136 19.85 19.84 -0.15
CA PRO A 136 21.15 19.30 -0.53
C PRO A 136 21.00 17.82 -0.96
N PRO A 137 21.89 17.34 -1.85
CA PRO A 137 21.85 15.97 -2.31
C PRO A 137 22.03 15.01 -1.16
N LYS A 138 21.23 13.93 -1.15
CA LYS A 138 21.31 12.88 -0.14
C LYS A 138 22.67 12.19 -0.23
N ARG A 139 23.46 12.26 0.84
CA ARG A 139 24.70 11.48 0.99
C ARG A 139 24.44 10.26 1.86
N ARG A 140 24.86 9.10 1.40
CA ARG A 140 24.93 7.89 2.22
C ARG A 140 26.39 7.68 2.60
N LEU A 141 26.66 7.71 3.88
CA LEU A 141 27.96 7.36 4.43
C LEU A 141 27.81 5.95 5.05
N VAL A 142 28.60 5.04 4.57
CA VAL A 142 28.74 3.71 5.18
C VAL A 142 29.92 3.84 6.16
N GLN A 143 29.65 3.71 7.43
CA GLN A 143 30.67 3.67 8.46
C GLN A 143 30.81 2.23 8.93
N GLU A 144 31.97 1.64 8.69
CA GLU A 144 32.31 0.35 9.26
C GLU A 144 32.62 0.55 10.74
N ILE A 145 31.97 -0.21 11.57
CA ILE A 145 32.18 -0.20 13.03
C ILE A 145 32.73 -1.59 13.37
N ASP A 146 33.90 -1.62 14.00
CA ASP A 146 34.44 -2.84 14.56
C ASP A 146 33.52 -3.29 15.71
N ALA A 147 32.76 -4.35 15.45
CA ALA A 147 31.92 -4.96 16.49
C ALA A 147 32.72 -5.99 17.27
N ASP A 148 32.56 -5.99 18.58
CA ASP A 148 33.11 -7.09 19.40
C ASP A 148 32.37 -8.40 19.03
N ASP A 149 33.09 -9.31 18.40
CA ASP A 149 32.60 -10.62 17.97
C ASP A 149 31.93 -11.43 19.10
N ARG A 150 32.28 -11.18 20.35
CA ARG A 150 31.67 -11.82 21.52
C ARG A 150 30.22 -11.32 21.70
N VAL A 151 30.05 -9.99 21.73
CA VAL A 151 28.72 -9.37 21.89
C VAL A 151 27.81 -9.75 20.74
N TYR A 152 28.33 -9.76 19.50
CA TYR A 152 27.59 -10.20 18.32
C TYR A 152 27.12 -11.66 18.45
N ARG A 153 28.02 -12.58 18.81
CA ARG A 153 27.68 -14.00 18.96
C ARG A 153 26.68 -14.24 20.11
N GLU A 154 26.79 -13.53 21.21
CA GLU A 154 25.82 -13.62 22.31
C GLU A 154 24.42 -13.14 21.89
N LEU A 155 24.32 -12.00 21.19
CA LEU A 155 23.06 -11.47 20.68
C LEU A 155 22.43 -12.36 19.60
N MET A 156 23.25 -12.97 18.74
CA MET A 156 22.77 -13.83 17.64
C MET A 156 22.46 -15.26 18.06
N ARG A 157 22.97 -15.71 19.21
CA ARG A 157 22.78 -17.09 19.70
C ARG A 157 21.31 -17.51 19.79
N PRO A 158 20.36 -16.73 20.37
CA PRO A 158 18.95 -17.11 20.39
C PRO A 158 18.33 -17.22 18.99
N VAL A 159 18.75 -16.36 18.06
CA VAL A 159 18.27 -16.37 16.67
C VAL A 159 18.77 -17.61 15.93
N ILE A 160 20.04 -17.98 16.11
CA ILE A 160 20.63 -19.18 15.50
C ILE A 160 20.00 -20.44 16.06
N GLU A 161 19.73 -20.51 17.37
CA GLU A 161 19.05 -21.62 18.02
C GLU A 161 17.61 -21.76 17.53
N LEU A 162 16.87 -20.64 17.37
CA LEU A 162 15.52 -20.63 16.80
C LEU A 162 15.51 -21.11 15.35
N LEU A 163 16.42 -20.62 14.53
CA LEU A 163 16.57 -21.07 13.13
C LEU A 163 16.93 -22.54 13.02
N GLY A 164 17.78 -23.04 13.94
CA GLY A 164 18.10 -24.47 14.04
C GLY A 164 16.88 -25.32 14.38
N SER A 165 16.06 -24.88 15.31
CA SER A 165 14.84 -25.55 15.73
C SER A 165 13.78 -25.56 14.60
N LEU A 166 13.60 -24.43 13.88
CA LEU A 166 12.69 -24.33 12.74
C LEU A 166 13.14 -25.22 11.57
N ARG A 167 14.44 -25.33 11.30
CA ARG A 167 14.99 -26.24 10.29
C ARG A 167 14.80 -27.71 10.62
N ALA A 168 14.82 -28.06 11.89
CA ALA A 168 14.55 -29.42 12.35
C ALA A 168 13.08 -29.82 12.22
N LEU A 169 12.16 -28.86 12.34
CA LEU A 169 10.71 -29.06 12.20
C LEU A 169 10.26 -29.16 10.73
N HIS A 170 10.97 -28.51 9.81
CA HIS A 170 10.63 -28.49 8.37
C HIS A 170 11.83 -28.81 7.49
N PRO A 171 12.24 -30.09 7.38
CA PRO A 171 13.39 -30.46 6.55
C PRO A 171 13.22 -30.16 5.05
N GLU A 172 11.98 -30.11 4.54
CA GLU A 172 11.69 -29.78 3.13
C GLU A 172 11.84 -28.29 2.76
N ALA A 173 11.95 -27.42 3.75
CA ALA A 173 12.20 -25.98 3.51
C ALA A 173 13.62 -25.70 2.98
N LYS A 174 14.50 -26.70 3.05
CA LYS A 174 15.90 -26.57 2.63
C LYS A 174 16.07 -26.47 1.10
N GLU A 175 15.18 -27.09 0.34
CA GLU A 175 15.24 -27.06 -1.14
C GLU A 175 14.67 -25.78 -1.75
N ARG A 176 13.68 -25.16 -1.08
CA ARG A 176 13.09 -23.90 -1.58
C ARG A 176 13.96 -22.68 -1.35
N ALA A 177 14.76 -22.63 -0.28
CA ALA A 177 15.63 -21.50 0.05
C ALA A 177 16.95 -21.48 -0.76
N MET A 178 17.24 -22.51 -1.57
CA MET A 178 18.40 -22.54 -2.47
C MET A 178 18.04 -22.21 -3.93
N LEU A 179 16.76 -21.98 -4.23
CA LEU A 179 16.26 -21.68 -5.59
C LEU A 179 15.76 -20.23 -5.74
N GLU A 180 15.85 -19.41 -4.70
CA GLU A 180 15.65 -17.95 -4.71
C GLU A 180 17.01 -17.25 -4.44
#